data_9c6ea95724778dac1df8eb2ed5c18834
#
_entry.id   9c6ea95724778dac1df8eb2ed5c18834
#
_cell.length_a   1.000
_cell.length_b   1.000
_cell.length_c   1.000
_cell.angle_alpha   90.00
_cell.angle_beta   90.00
_cell.angle_gamma   90.00
#
_symmetry.space_group_name_H-M   'P 1'
#
loop_
_entity.id
_entity.type
_entity.pdbx_description
1 polymer ?
#
loop_
_entity_poly.entity_id
_entity_poly.type
_entity_poly.pdbx_seq_one_letter_code
_entity_poly.pdbx_strand_id
1 'polypeptide(L)'
;MEKLQISIGILAWKSGQTLVNTLETYHNNGLFNIINDLCILFQEFSEQDKQIANHFGLSYIGLENNVGIGEGFIRLTQQAKTDNVLVLEHDWKLIEDM
;
A
#
# COMPACT_ATOMS: atom_id res chain seq x y z
N MET A 1 17.98 -12.07 -7.48
CA MET A 1 16.63 -12.64 -7.63
C MET A 1 15.75 -11.67 -8.39
N GLU A 2 15.06 -12.16 -9.40
CA GLU A 2 14.09 -11.35 -10.11
C GLU A 2 12.90 -11.05 -9.21
N LYS A 3 12.38 -9.84 -9.34
CA LYS A 3 11.18 -9.46 -8.60
C LYS A 3 9.93 -9.96 -9.31
N LEU A 4 8.88 -10.17 -8.53
CA LEU A 4 7.62 -10.64 -9.08
C LEU A 4 6.98 -9.58 -9.96
N GLN A 5 6.33 -10.02 -11.04
CA GLN A 5 5.59 -9.13 -11.94
C GLN A 5 4.17 -8.90 -11.42
N ILE A 6 4.08 -8.38 -10.21
CA ILE A 6 2.81 -8.09 -9.55
C ILE A 6 2.91 -6.73 -8.89
N SER A 7 1.84 -5.97 -8.99
CA SER A 7 1.71 -4.68 -8.31
C SER A 7 0.87 -4.87 -7.07
N ILE A 8 1.24 -4.22 -5.98
CA ILE A 8 0.46 -4.23 -4.75
C ILE A 8 -0.06 -2.82 -4.50
N GLY A 9 -1.37 -2.72 -4.33
CA GLY A 9 -2.01 -1.48 -3.93
C GLY A 9 -2.56 -1.64 -2.52
N ILE A 10 -2.36 -0.63 -1.66
CA ILE A 10 -2.88 -0.63 -0.31
C ILE A 10 -3.87 0.51 -0.18
N LEU A 11 -5.10 0.20 0.21
CA LEU A 11 -6.13 1.20 0.45
C LEU A 11 -6.10 1.57 1.93
N ALA A 12 -5.87 2.83 2.23
CA ALA A 12 -5.72 3.31 3.61
C ALA A 12 -6.66 4.49 3.88
N TRP A 13 -7.23 4.51 5.08
CA TRP A 13 -8.10 5.59 5.53
C TRP A 13 -7.96 5.72 7.04
N LYS A 14 -7.50 6.91 7.50
CA LYS A 14 -7.30 7.18 8.93
C LYS A 14 -6.57 6.04 9.63
N SER A 15 -5.55 5.52 8.96
CA SER A 15 -4.93 4.26 9.35
C SER A 15 -3.80 4.42 10.39
N GLY A 16 -3.09 5.54 10.37
CA GLY A 16 -2.07 5.85 11.37
C GLY A 16 -1.18 4.68 11.77
N GLN A 17 -1.20 4.34 13.06
CA GLN A 17 -0.34 3.29 13.59
C GLN A 17 -0.67 1.91 13.03
N THR A 18 -1.93 1.66 12.67
CA THR A 18 -2.32 0.37 12.08
C THR A 18 -1.57 0.14 10.77
N LEU A 19 -1.50 1.16 9.93
CA LEU A 19 -0.76 1.05 8.68
C LEU A 19 0.74 0.84 8.94
N VAL A 20 1.32 1.57 9.88
CA VAL A 20 2.73 1.40 10.24
C VAL A 20 3.00 -0.04 10.64
N ASN A 21 2.17 -0.60 11.51
CA ASN A 21 2.32 -1.97 11.95
C ASN A 21 2.24 -2.96 10.79
N THR A 22 1.31 -2.73 9.87
CA THR A 22 1.15 -3.57 8.69
C THR A 22 2.37 -3.50 7.79
N LEU A 23 2.87 -2.30 7.50
CA LEU A 23 4.04 -2.12 6.66
C LEU A 23 5.30 -2.71 7.30
N GLU A 24 5.40 -2.66 8.62
CA GLU A 24 6.51 -3.30 9.30
C GLU A 24 6.49 -4.82 9.13
N THR A 25 5.30 -5.44 9.13
CA THR A 25 5.24 -6.88 8.87
C THR A 25 5.68 -7.21 7.44
N TYR A 26 5.35 -6.37 6.46
CA TYR A 26 5.80 -6.55 5.08
C TYR A 26 7.31 -6.42 4.98
N HIS A 27 7.87 -5.42 5.62
CA HIS A 27 9.31 -5.21 5.62
C HIS A 27 10.04 -6.38 6.29
N ASN A 28 9.58 -6.80 7.45
CA ASN A 28 10.22 -7.87 8.22
C ASN A 28 10.14 -9.22 7.52
N ASN A 29 9.14 -9.43 6.68
CA ASN A 29 8.99 -10.67 5.94
C ASN A 29 9.56 -10.60 4.52
N GLY A 30 10.26 -9.51 4.20
CA GLY A 30 10.99 -9.40 2.94
C GLY A 30 10.14 -9.08 1.73
N LEU A 31 8.88 -8.68 1.92
CA LEU A 31 7.99 -8.38 0.77
C LEU A 31 8.55 -7.29 -0.11
N PHE A 32 9.12 -6.24 0.46
CA PHE A 32 9.65 -5.11 -0.31
C PHE A 32 10.84 -5.51 -1.20
N ASN A 33 11.47 -6.64 -0.91
CA ASN A 33 12.58 -7.13 -1.69
C ASN A 33 12.16 -7.89 -2.93
N ILE A 34 10.91 -8.37 -2.98
CA ILE A 34 10.43 -9.19 -4.10
C ILE A 34 9.34 -8.51 -4.92
N ILE A 35 8.84 -7.35 -4.48
CA ILE A 35 7.81 -6.60 -5.19
C ILE A 35 8.39 -5.26 -5.63
N ASN A 36 8.27 -4.95 -6.93
CA ASN A 36 8.77 -3.70 -7.49
C ASN A 36 7.79 -2.55 -7.38
N ASP A 37 6.50 -2.84 -7.41
CA ASP A 37 5.47 -1.83 -7.51
C ASP A 37 4.51 -1.95 -6.36
N LEU A 38 4.67 -1.08 -5.37
CA LEU A 38 3.76 -0.98 -4.25
C LEU A 38 3.34 0.47 -4.10
N CYS A 39 2.04 0.71 -4.09
CA CYS A 39 1.48 2.05 -3.97
C CYS A 39 0.40 2.07 -2.90
N ILE A 40 0.41 3.09 -2.06
CA ILE A 40 -0.61 3.29 -1.04
C ILE A 40 -1.54 4.40 -1.50
N LEU A 41 -2.85 4.16 -1.44
CA LEU A 41 -3.84 5.20 -1.68
C LEU A 41 -4.41 5.62 -0.33
N PHE A 42 -4.16 6.87 0.04
CA PHE A 42 -4.66 7.44 1.28
C PHE A 42 -5.92 8.24 1.02
N GLN A 43 -7.02 7.85 1.63
CA GLN A 43 -8.25 8.62 1.61
C GLN A 43 -8.20 9.66 2.73
N GLU A 44 -8.67 10.87 2.46
CA GLU A 44 -8.55 12.00 3.40
C GLU A 44 -7.07 12.14 3.85
N PHE A 45 -6.22 12.30 2.87
CA PHE A 45 -4.76 12.33 3.04
C PHE A 45 -4.32 13.39 4.04
N SER A 46 -3.39 13.03 4.92
CA SER A 46 -2.86 13.92 5.95
C SER A 46 -1.32 13.96 5.88
N GLU A 47 -0.74 14.91 6.60
CA GLU A 47 0.71 15.01 6.70
C GLU A 47 1.31 13.75 7.35
N GLN A 48 0.60 13.17 8.32
CA GLN A 48 1.04 11.92 8.94
C GLN A 48 1.13 10.80 7.89
N ASP A 49 0.15 10.72 6.99
CA ASP A 49 0.15 9.72 5.92
C ASP A 49 1.38 9.88 5.03
N LYS A 50 1.71 11.12 4.69
CA LYS A 50 2.89 11.42 3.88
C LYS A 50 4.16 10.97 4.57
N GLN A 51 4.27 11.21 5.86
CA GLN A 51 5.44 10.81 6.63
C GLN A 51 5.59 9.28 6.66
N ILE A 52 4.48 8.56 6.79
CA ILE A 52 4.49 7.10 6.78
C ILE A 52 5.01 6.58 5.44
N ALA A 53 4.47 7.07 4.33
CA ALA A 53 4.90 6.64 3.01
C ALA A 53 6.37 6.94 2.78
N ASN A 54 6.83 8.11 3.18
CA ASN A 54 8.23 8.51 3.03
C ASN A 54 9.16 7.67 3.90
N HIS A 55 8.73 7.31 5.10
CA HIS A 55 9.54 6.50 6.01
C HIS A 55 9.86 5.13 5.39
N PHE A 56 8.89 4.53 4.72
CA PHE A 56 9.08 3.23 4.07
C PHE A 56 9.55 3.36 2.62
N GLY A 57 9.68 4.59 2.09
CA GLY A 57 10.13 4.80 0.73
C GLY A 57 9.15 4.33 -0.33
N LEU A 58 7.86 4.44 -0.08
CA LEU A 58 6.82 3.91 -0.96
C LEU A 58 6.11 4.99 -1.76
N SER A 59 5.65 4.62 -2.96
CA SER A 59 4.80 5.49 -3.77
C SER A 59 3.42 5.59 -3.13
N TYR A 60 2.75 6.74 -3.33
CA TYR A 60 1.43 6.92 -2.77
C TYR A 60 0.58 7.86 -3.59
N ILE A 61 -0.73 7.75 -3.39
CA ILE A 61 -1.74 8.68 -3.92
C ILE A 61 -2.45 9.26 -2.70
N GLY A 62 -2.52 10.57 -2.59
CA GLY A 62 -3.25 11.24 -1.52
C GLY A 62 -4.53 11.87 -2.06
N LEU A 63 -5.68 11.46 -1.53
CA LEU A 63 -6.98 12.01 -1.91
C LEU A 63 -7.50 12.94 -0.82
N GLU A 64 -8.10 14.04 -1.25
CA GLU A 64 -8.70 15.00 -0.32
C GLU A 64 -9.90 14.42 0.41
N ASN A 65 -10.68 13.61 -0.30
CA ASN A 65 -11.92 13.05 0.23
C ASN A 65 -11.88 11.54 0.21
N ASN A 66 -12.76 10.93 1.01
CA ASN A 66 -12.97 9.49 0.96
C ASN A 66 -13.89 9.20 -0.22
N VAL A 67 -13.37 8.53 -1.24
CA VAL A 67 -14.13 8.20 -2.45
C VAL A 67 -14.72 6.80 -2.40
N GLY A 68 -14.57 6.10 -1.28
CA GLY A 68 -15.09 4.75 -1.12
C GLY A 68 -14.12 3.67 -1.58
N ILE A 69 -14.42 2.43 -1.24
CA ILE A 69 -13.54 1.29 -1.52
C ILE A 69 -13.46 1.01 -3.03
N GLY A 70 -14.60 1.01 -3.71
CA GLY A 70 -14.63 0.69 -5.14
C GLY A 70 -13.81 1.67 -5.98
N GLU A 71 -14.00 2.97 -5.77
CA GLU A 71 -13.23 3.98 -6.49
C GLU A 71 -11.76 3.91 -6.11
N GLY A 72 -11.44 3.66 -4.85
CA GLY A 72 -10.06 3.52 -4.40
C GLY A 72 -9.36 2.37 -5.10
N PHE A 73 -10.02 1.23 -5.22
CA PHE A 73 -9.48 0.08 -5.94
C PHE A 73 -9.23 0.39 -7.41
N ILE A 74 -10.18 1.08 -8.05
CA ILE A 74 -10.03 1.45 -9.45
C ILE A 74 -8.80 2.33 -9.65
N ARG A 75 -8.61 3.32 -8.79
CA ARG A 75 -7.46 4.21 -8.89
C ARG A 75 -6.14 3.48 -8.68
N LEU A 76 -6.10 2.54 -7.73
CA LEU A 76 -4.90 1.74 -7.50
C LEU A 76 -4.58 0.85 -8.71
N THR A 77 -5.59 0.23 -9.32
CA THR A 77 -5.34 -0.61 -10.50
C THR A 77 -4.91 0.22 -11.70
N GLN A 78 -5.44 1.42 -11.86
CA GLN A 78 -5.08 2.27 -13.00
C GLN A 78 -3.63 2.74 -12.95
N GLN A 79 -3.07 2.96 -11.77
CA GLN A 79 -1.69 3.42 -11.66
C GLN A 79 -0.69 2.27 -11.62
N ALA A 80 -1.14 1.02 -11.49
CA ALA A 80 -0.27 -0.13 -11.38
C ALA A 80 0.59 -0.31 -12.63
N LYS A 81 1.83 -0.74 -12.42
CA LYS A 81 2.81 -0.87 -13.50
C LYS A 81 2.85 -2.26 -14.11
N THR A 82 2.12 -3.20 -13.55
CA THR A 82 2.05 -4.57 -14.07
C THR A 82 0.60 -4.96 -14.32
N ASP A 83 0.41 -6.05 -15.06
CA ASP A 83 -0.94 -6.53 -15.40
C ASP A 83 -1.63 -7.25 -14.23
N ASN A 84 -0.84 -7.69 -13.25
CA ASN A 84 -1.37 -8.41 -12.10
C ASN A 84 -1.33 -7.49 -10.90
N VAL A 85 -2.49 -7.21 -10.32
CA VAL A 85 -2.60 -6.28 -9.19
C VAL A 85 -3.26 -6.97 -8.02
N LEU A 86 -2.62 -6.89 -6.86
CA LEU A 86 -3.19 -7.33 -5.61
C LEU A 86 -3.51 -6.10 -4.79
N VAL A 87 -4.77 -5.94 -4.37
CA VAL A 87 -5.19 -4.81 -3.56
C VAL A 87 -5.48 -5.28 -2.15
N LEU A 88 -4.86 -4.61 -1.18
CA LEU A 88 -4.98 -4.94 0.23
C LEU A 88 -5.54 -3.74 0.99
N GLU A 89 -6.14 -4.01 2.15
CA GLU A 89 -6.53 -2.96 3.06
C GLU A 89 -5.40 -2.72 4.08
N HIS A 90 -5.42 -1.55 4.70
CA HIS A 90 -4.31 -1.10 5.55
C HIS A 90 -4.07 -1.94 6.80
N ASP A 91 -5.00 -2.80 7.17
CA ASP A 91 -4.86 -3.65 8.36
C ASP A 91 -4.58 -5.13 8.04
N TRP A 92 -4.27 -5.45 6.78
CA TRP A 92 -3.98 -6.82 6.37
C TRP A 92 -2.49 -7.13 6.57
N LYS A 93 -2.15 -7.67 7.71
CA LYS A 93 -0.78 -7.97 8.07
C LYS A 93 -0.33 -9.30 7.48
N LEU A 94 0.96 -9.39 7.16
CA LEU A 94 1.56 -10.68 6.83
C LEU A 94 1.82 -11.47 8.09
N ILE A 95 1.52 -12.75 8.03
CA ILE A 95 1.83 -13.68 9.10
C ILE A 95 3.08 -14.45 8.65
N GLU A 96 3.97 -14.74 9.59
CA GLU A 96 5.28 -15.28 9.25
C GLU A 96 5.26 -16.57 8.44
N ASP A 97 4.21 -17.35 8.57
CA ASP A 97 4.10 -18.64 7.91
C ASP A 97 3.43 -18.59 6.54
N MET A 98 3.27 -17.43 6.01
CA MET A 98 2.65 -17.31 4.69
C MET A 98 3.53 -17.84 3.58
#